data_9d620002ae3abd2e8f523eca83bc2682
#
_entry.id   9d620002ae3abd2e8f523eca83bc2682
#
_cell.length_a   1.000
_cell.length_b   1.000
_cell.length_c   1.000
_cell.angle_alpha   90.00
_cell.angle_beta   90.00
_cell.angle_gamma   90.00
#
_symmetry.space_group_name_H-M   'P 1'
#
loop_
_entity.id
_entity.type
_entity.pdbx_description
1 polymer ?
#
loop_
_entity_poly.entity_id
_entity_poly.type
_entity_poly.pdbx_seq_one_letter_code
_entity_poly.pdbx_strand_id
1 'polypeptide(L)'
;SFMYTGKYLWIYGRKNMKLFGGNFKELFDYLEEKSLNNQMFGIDFRCLFLNPNSDEVKHAHKQQDIFLPELKATIKRAKYQIGDNQLLQKCFRMYSNRREEIIIRLDNCIIYAKPHFDENGYPQLMTDTKFEIFSASSPRGQECIRKFSNIWNEAINLF
;
A
#
# COMPACT_ATOMS: atom_id res chain seq x y z
N SER A 1 -6.75 2.03 -22.41
CA SER A 1 -5.78 1.17 -21.73
C SER A 1 -4.88 1.98 -20.82
N PHE A 2 -4.62 1.46 -19.64
CA PHE A 2 -3.71 2.08 -18.70
C PHE A 2 -2.26 1.76 -19.10
N MET A 3 -1.40 2.80 -19.12
CA MET A 3 0.04 2.63 -19.30
C MET A 3 0.78 3.40 -18.22
N TYR A 4 1.63 2.71 -17.47
CA TYR A 4 2.53 3.34 -16.52
C TYR A 4 3.97 3.26 -17.05
N THR A 5 4.56 4.42 -17.27
CA THR A 5 5.92 4.55 -17.83
C THR A 5 6.96 5.00 -16.80
N GLY A 6 6.55 5.23 -15.56
CA GLY A 6 7.44 5.61 -14.48
C GLY A 6 8.29 4.45 -13.97
N LYS A 7 9.30 4.79 -13.17
CA LYS A 7 10.25 3.85 -12.62
C LYS A 7 9.83 3.30 -11.25
N TYR A 8 9.16 4.12 -10.44
CA TYR A 8 8.79 3.81 -9.07
C TYR A 8 7.29 3.88 -8.86
N LEU A 9 6.74 2.81 -8.29
CA LEU A 9 5.36 2.78 -7.85
C LEU A 9 5.33 2.11 -6.46
N TRP A 10 5.26 2.91 -5.42
CA TRP A 10 5.24 2.43 -4.03
C TRP A 10 3.92 2.82 -3.39
N ILE A 11 3.31 1.90 -2.66
CA ILE A 11 2.02 2.10 -2.00
C ILE A 11 2.15 1.65 -0.55
N TYR A 12 1.91 2.57 0.36
CA TYR A 12 1.83 2.33 1.78
C TYR A 12 0.49 2.84 2.31
N GLY A 13 -0.29 1.93 2.84
CA GLY A 13 -1.59 2.23 3.44
C GLY A 13 -2.04 1.04 4.28
N ARG A 14 -3.17 1.22 4.99
CA ARG A 14 -3.62 0.19 5.94
C ARG A 14 -4.19 -1.05 5.24
N LYS A 15 -5.08 -0.88 4.30
CA LYS A 15 -5.81 -1.99 3.66
C LYS A 15 -5.52 -2.15 2.17
N ASN A 16 -5.22 -1.06 1.48
CA ASN A 16 -4.99 -1.05 0.03
C ASN A 16 -6.09 -1.76 -0.79
N MET A 17 -7.33 -1.72 -0.30
CA MET A 17 -8.46 -2.43 -0.91
C MET A 17 -8.68 -2.07 -2.37
N LYS A 18 -8.49 -0.81 -2.70
CA LYS A 18 -8.76 -0.30 -4.04
C LYS A 18 -7.75 -0.77 -5.08
N LEU A 19 -6.61 -1.31 -4.65
CA LEU A 19 -5.62 -1.87 -5.58
C LEU A 19 -6.16 -3.07 -6.36
N PHE A 20 -6.99 -3.89 -5.71
CA PHE A 20 -7.56 -5.11 -6.30
C PHE A 20 -9.00 -4.95 -6.76
N GLY A 21 -9.54 -3.76 -6.60
CA GLY A 21 -10.89 -3.42 -7.02
C GLY A 21 -11.03 -1.91 -7.11
N GLY A 22 -12.17 -1.45 -7.64
CA GLY A 22 -12.40 -0.02 -7.80
C GLY A 22 -11.43 0.64 -8.79
N ASN A 23 -10.99 1.85 -8.46
CA ASN A 23 -10.24 2.70 -9.38
C ASN A 23 -8.82 2.24 -9.69
N PHE A 24 -8.25 1.34 -8.90
CA PHE A 24 -6.87 0.88 -9.08
C PHE A 24 -6.77 -0.52 -9.70
N LYS A 25 -7.89 -1.13 -10.05
CA LYS A 25 -7.89 -2.47 -10.66
C LYS A 25 -7.14 -2.50 -11.98
N GLU A 26 -7.34 -1.50 -12.83
CA GLU A 26 -6.66 -1.41 -14.14
C GLU A 26 -5.14 -1.31 -13.99
N LEU A 27 -4.67 -0.57 -12.99
CA LEU A 27 -3.25 -0.50 -12.67
C LEU A 27 -2.69 -1.87 -12.31
N PHE A 28 -3.39 -2.59 -11.45
CA PHE A 28 -2.96 -3.91 -11.03
C PHE A 28 -2.98 -4.91 -12.19
N ASP A 29 -4.03 -4.92 -12.99
CA ASP A 29 -4.13 -5.77 -14.18
C ASP A 29 -2.98 -5.50 -15.15
N TYR A 30 -2.59 -4.24 -15.32
CA TYR A 30 -1.45 -3.85 -16.14
C TYR A 30 -0.13 -4.40 -15.59
N LEU A 31 0.10 -4.29 -14.29
CA LEU A 31 1.31 -4.82 -13.65
C LEU A 31 1.36 -6.35 -13.73
N GLU A 32 0.23 -7.01 -13.59
CA GLU A 32 0.12 -8.46 -13.73
C GLU A 32 0.49 -8.90 -15.15
N GLU A 33 -0.08 -8.25 -16.16
CA GLU A 33 0.26 -8.53 -17.56
C GLU A 33 1.74 -8.32 -17.83
N LYS A 34 2.32 -7.22 -17.35
CA LYS A 34 3.76 -6.95 -17.48
C LYS A 34 4.61 -8.02 -16.82
N SER A 35 4.22 -8.52 -15.66
CA SER A 35 4.95 -9.56 -14.94
C SER A 35 4.92 -10.90 -15.70
N LEU A 36 3.76 -11.27 -16.23
CA LEU A 36 3.60 -12.50 -17.01
C LEU A 36 4.45 -12.50 -18.30
N ASN A 37 4.65 -11.33 -18.90
CA ASN A 37 5.44 -11.15 -20.10
C ASN A 37 6.92 -10.82 -19.79
N ASN A 38 7.36 -10.93 -18.54
CA ASN A 38 8.71 -10.56 -18.08
C ASN A 38 9.09 -9.10 -18.42
N GLN A 39 8.12 -8.21 -18.50
CA GLN A 39 8.27 -6.80 -18.88
C GLN A 39 8.23 -5.83 -17.68
N MET A 40 8.23 -6.33 -16.44
CA MET A 40 8.35 -5.47 -15.25
C MET A 40 9.77 -4.91 -15.05
N PHE A 41 10.66 -5.22 -15.96
CA PHE A 41 12.02 -4.75 -15.90
C PHE A 41 12.06 -3.22 -15.90
N GLY A 42 12.63 -2.64 -14.87
CA GLY A 42 12.69 -1.17 -14.71
C GLY A 42 11.56 -0.53 -13.91
N ILE A 43 10.53 -1.29 -13.52
CA ILE A 43 9.50 -0.80 -12.61
C ILE A 43 9.77 -1.37 -11.20
N ASP A 44 10.06 -0.47 -10.26
CA ASP A 44 10.15 -0.84 -8.84
C ASP A 44 8.76 -0.67 -8.22
N PHE A 45 7.99 -1.76 -8.20
CA PHE A 45 6.67 -1.80 -7.59
C PHE A 45 6.77 -2.38 -6.18
N ARG A 46 6.24 -1.66 -5.19
CA ARG A 46 6.18 -2.09 -3.80
C ARG A 46 4.83 -1.75 -3.19
N CYS A 47 4.22 -2.73 -2.55
CA CYS A 47 2.95 -2.56 -1.85
C CYS A 47 3.03 -3.13 -0.44
N LEU A 48 2.68 -2.30 0.54
CA LEU A 48 2.68 -2.66 1.96
C LEU A 48 1.26 -2.79 2.48
N PHE A 49 0.94 -3.94 3.07
CA PHE A 49 -0.28 -4.17 3.84
C PHE A 49 0.02 -4.19 5.34
N LEU A 50 -0.96 -3.77 6.13
CA LEU A 50 -0.87 -3.99 7.58
C LEU A 50 -1.00 -5.49 7.87
N ASN A 51 -0.14 -6.01 8.74
CA ASN A 51 -0.20 -7.41 9.16
C ASN A 51 -1.41 -7.63 10.09
N PRO A 52 -2.41 -8.45 9.69
CA PRO A 52 -3.60 -8.68 10.50
C PRO A 52 -3.32 -9.42 11.81
N ASN A 53 -2.15 -10.06 11.92
CA ASN A 53 -1.73 -10.78 13.12
C ASN A 53 -0.84 -9.95 14.05
N SER A 54 -0.56 -8.70 13.72
CA SER A 54 0.25 -7.83 14.58
C SER A 54 -0.50 -7.47 15.86
N ASP A 55 0.25 -7.31 16.96
CA ASP A 55 -0.34 -6.93 18.25
C ASP A 55 -1.05 -5.58 18.19
N GLU A 56 -0.54 -4.66 17.40
CA GLU A 56 -1.16 -3.35 17.22
C GLU A 56 -2.55 -3.43 16.60
N VAL A 57 -2.75 -4.34 15.65
CA VAL A 57 -4.07 -4.58 15.06
C VAL A 57 -5.01 -5.20 16.08
N LYS A 58 -4.51 -6.15 16.86
CA LYS A 58 -5.30 -6.82 17.92
C LYS A 58 -5.75 -5.84 19.01
N HIS A 59 -4.97 -4.79 19.26
CA HIS A 59 -5.31 -3.76 20.26
C HIS A 59 -6.15 -2.61 19.72
N ALA A 60 -6.41 -2.54 18.42
CA ALA A 60 -7.26 -1.53 17.80
C ALA A 60 -8.75 -1.86 17.98
N HIS A 61 -9.20 -1.87 19.23
CA HIS A 61 -10.46 -2.46 19.69
C HIS A 61 -11.72 -2.00 18.98
N LYS A 62 -11.82 -0.73 18.65
CA LYS A 62 -13.09 -0.15 18.16
C LYS A 62 -13.30 -0.32 16.66
N GLN A 63 -12.27 -0.73 15.92
CA GLN A 63 -12.35 -0.96 14.48
C GLN A 63 -12.24 -2.44 14.09
N GLN A 64 -12.06 -3.34 15.05
CA GLN A 64 -11.81 -4.76 14.76
C GLN A 64 -12.96 -5.44 14.05
N ASP A 65 -14.20 -5.07 14.36
CA ASP A 65 -15.39 -5.71 13.82
C ASP A 65 -15.54 -5.51 12.31
N ILE A 66 -15.06 -4.37 11.78
CA ILE A 66 -15.15 -4.04 10.36
C ILE A 66 -13.78 -4.10 9.70
N PHE A 67 -12.79 -3.46 10.33
CA PHE A 67 -11.46 -3.27 9.74
C PHE A 67 -10.68 -4.57 9.55
N LEU A 68 -10.63 -5.42 10.57
CA LEU A 68 -9.85 -6.65 10.51
C LEU A 68 -10.40 -7.66 9.51
N PRO A 69 -11.74 -7.93 9.46
CA PRO A 69 -12.31 -8.77 8.41
C PRO A 69 -12.05 -8.24 7.00
N GLU A 70 -12.16 -6.93 6.78
CA GLU A 70 -11.88 -6.30 5.48
C GLU A 70 -10.41 -6.45 5.09
N LEU A 71 -9.48 -6.24 6.03
CA LEU A 71 -8.05 -6.41 5.79
C LEU A 71 -7.74 -7.86 5.41
N LYS A 72 -8.25 -8.83 6.16
CA LYS A 72 -8.08 -10.26 5.86
C LYS A 72 -8.66 -10.64 4.50
N ALA A 73 -9.84 -10.13 4.17
CA ALA A 73 -10.47 -10.37 2.87
C ALA A 73 -9.65 -9.79 1.72
N THR A 74 -9.09 -8.59 1.90
CA THR A 74 -8.23 -7.94 0.91
C THR A 74 -6.96 -8.75 0.68
N ILE A 75 -6.29 -9.20 1.74
CA ILE A 75 -5.09 -10.03 1.64
C ILE A 75 -5.40 -11.36 0.95
N LYS A 76 -6.52 -12.00 1.30
CA LYS A 76 -6.95 -13.24 0.66
C LYS A 76 -7.19 -13.05 -0.84
N ARG A 77 -7.82 -11.95 -1.22
CA ARG A 77 -8.05 -11.61 -2.63
C ARG A 77 -6.72 -11.36 -3.36
N ALA A 78 -5.80 -10.65 -2.72
CA ALA A 78 -4.46 -10.42 -3.26
C ALA A 78 -3.73 -11.73 -3.52
N LYS A 79 -3.70 -12.62 -2.54
CA LYS A 79 -3.07 -13.93 -2.68
C LYS A 79 -3.69 -14.77 -3.78
N TYR A 80 -5.01 -14.74 -3.90
CA TYR A 80 -5.71 -15.46 -4.96
C TYR A 80 -5.35 -14.92 -6.35
N GLN A 81 -5.37 -13.60 -6.52
CA GLN A 81 -5.14 -12.97 -7.81
C GLN A 81 -3.66 -13.08 -8.25
N ILE A 82 -2.72 -12.93 -7.32
CA ILE A 82 -1.29 -13.04 -7.61
C ILE A 82 -0.88 -14.49 -7.86
N GLY A 83 -1.47 -15.43 -7.10
CA GLY A 83 -1.22 -16.86 -7.26
C GLY A 83 0.26 -17.21 -7.23
N ASP A 84 0.73 -17.94 -8.25
CA ASP A 84 2.10 -18.42 -8.36
C ASP A 84 3.04 -17.44 -9.07
N ASN A 85 2.59 -16.23 -9.34
CA ASN A 85 3.40 -15.21 -10.01
C ASN A 85 4.52 -14.71 -9.11
N GLN A 86 5.69 -15.31 -9.21
CA GLN A 86 6.83 -15.03 -8.33
C GLN A 86 7.34 -13.59 -8.41
N LEU A 87 7.28 -12.97 -9.59
CA LEU A 87 7.70 -11.57 -9.75
C LEU A 87 6.81 -10.64 -8.95
N LEU A 88 5.49 -10.84 -9.00
CA LEU A 88 4.54 -10.04 -8.23
C LEU A 88 4.58 -10.37 -6.74
N GLN A 89 4.78 -11.62 -6.36
CA GLN A 89 4.86 -12.01 -4.94
C GLN A 89 5.91 -11.21 -4.18
N LYS A 90 7.04 -10.92 -4.81
CA LYS A 90 8.13 -10.13 -4.22
C LYS A 90 7.79 -8.67 -3.99
N CYS A 91 6.74 -8.17 -4.64
CA CYS A 91 6.33 -6.78 -4.56
C CYS A 91 5.42 -6.48 -3.37
N PHE A 92 5.06 -7.49 -2.57
CA PHE A 92 4.10 -7.36 -1.48
C PHE A 92 4.70 -7.77 -0.15
N ARG A 93 4.59 -6.89 0.83
CA ARG A 93 5.03 -7.15 2.20
C ARG A 93 3.99 -6.68 3.20
N MET A 94 4.07 -7.21 4.41
CA MET A 94 3.21 -6.82 5.54
C MET A 94 4.05 -6.13 6.61
N TYR A 95 3.59 -4.97 7.07
CA TYR A 95 4.21 -4.25 8.16
C TYR A 95 3.40 -4.44 9.46
N SER A 96 4.08 -4.42 10.60
CA SER A 96 3.46 -4.71 11.90
C SER A 96 3.22 -3.46 12.75
N ASN A 97 3.95 -2.38 12.50
CA ASN A 97 3.85 -1.15 13.29
C ASN A 97 2.67 -0.31 12.79
N ARG A 98 1.79 0.07 13.72
CA ARG A 98 0.67 0.95 13.42
C ARG A 98 1.17 2.36 13.15
N ARG A 99 1.34 2.69 11.89
CA ARG A 99 1.58 4.06 11.45
C ARG A 99 0.37 4.51 10.65
N GLU A 100 -0.16 5.67 11.02
CA GLU A 100 -1.39 6.19 10.44
C GLU A 100 -1.06 7.20 9.35
N GLU A 101 -0.28 6.74 8.38
CA GLU A 101 0.16 7.54 7.25
C GLU A 101 -0.14 6.82 5.94
N ILE A 102 -0.40 7.59 4.90
CA ILE A 102 -0.50 7.11 3.52
C ILE A 102 0.68 7.71 2.77
N ILE A 103 1.49 6.88 2.13
CA ILE A 103 2.58 7.28 1.27
C ILE A 103 2.44 6.56 -0.05
N ILE A 104 2.26 7.30 -1.13
CA ILE A 104 2.24 6.77 -2.48
C ILE A 104 3.33 7.47 -3.27
N ARG A 105 4.23 6.70 -3.85
CA ARG A 105 5.23 7.22 -4.77
C ARG A 105 4.86 6.85 -6.20
N LEU A 106 4.71 7.86 -7.03
CA LEU A 106 4.53 7.72 -8.47
C LEU A 106 5.72 8.40 -9.13
N ASP A 107 6.75 7.63 -9.42
CA ASP A 107 8.02 8.10 -9.98
C ASP A 107 8.63 9.24 -9.15
N ASN A 108 8.66 10.46 -9.65
CA ASN A 108 9.20 11.63 -8.94
C ASN A 108 8.16 12.41 -8.11
N CYS A 109 6.98 11.87 -7.95
CA CYS A 109 5.88 12.48 -7.21
C CYS A 109 5.56 11.66 -5.95
N ILE A 110 5.44 12.34 -4.82
CA ILE A 110 4.99 11.74 -3.55
C ILE A 110 3.62 12.30 -3.21
N ILE A 111 2.68 11.40 -2.94
CA ILE A 111 1.37 11.72 -2.37
C ILE A 111 1.39 11.26 -0.92
N TYR A 112 1.12 12.19 -0.01
CA TYR A 112 1.17 11.95 1.43
C TYR A 112 -0.13 12.38 2.08
N ALA A 113 -0.59 11.58 3.02
CA ALA A 113 -1.69 11.95 3.90
C ALA A 113 -1.50 11.34 5.28
N LYS A 114 -1.93 12.07 6.30
CA LYS A 114 -2.01 11.56 7.67
C LYS A 114 -3.48 11.60 8.11
N PRO A 115 -4.20 10.45 8.02
CA PRO A 115 -5.58 10.39 8.47
C PRO A 115 -5.68 10.71 9.96
N HIS A 116 -6.71 11.45 10.34
CA HIS A 116 -7.04 11.73 11.74
C HIS A 116 -8.08 10.73 12.22
N PHE A 117 -8.05 10.43 13.52
CA PHE A 117 -8.99 9.55 14.17
C PHE A 117 -9.79 10.35 15.20
N ASP A 118 -11.06 10.00 15.33
CA ASP A 118 -11.92 10.60 16.36
C ASP A 118 -11.61 10.04 17.75
N GLU A 119 -12.32 10.56 18.78
CA GLU A 119 -12.17 10.11 20.16
C GLU A 119 -12.40 8.61 20.34
N ASN A 120 -13.20 8.01 19.46
CA ASN A 120 -13.54 6.60 19.49
C ASN A 120 -12.59 5.73 18.65
N GLY A 121 -11.57 6.33 18.03
CA GLY A 121 -10.61 5.62 17.20
C GLY A 121 -11.11 5.30 15.80
N TYR A 122 -12.20 5.92 15.32
CA TYR A 122 -12.66 5.81 13.94
C TYR A 122 -11.90 6.78 13.05
N PRO A 123 -11.51 6.35 11.83
CA PRO A 123 -10.82 7.23 10.92
C PRO A 123 -11.74 8.31 10.39
N GLN A 124 -11.17 9.50 10.18
CA GLN A 124 -11.81 10.57 9.45
C GLN A 124 -12.20 10.09 8.05
N LEU A 125 -13.31 10.60 7.51
CA LEU A 125 -13.70 10.29 6.13
C LEU A 125 -12.60 10.71 5.16
N MET A 126 -12.38 9.92 4.11
CA MET A 126 -11.37 10.21 3.09
C MET A 126 -11.59 11.57 2.41
N THR A 127 -12.85 12.01 2.30
CA THR A 127 -13.20 13.33 1.77
C THR A 127 -12.68 14.48 2.63
N ASP A 128 -12.48 14.26 3.93
CA ASP A 128 -11.98 15.27 4.88
C ASP A 128 -10.47 15.14 5.10
N THR A 129 -9.83 14.11 4.55
CA THR A 129 -8.39 13.91 4.65
C THR A 129 -7.66 14.79 3.64
N LYS A 130 -6.73 15.60 4.14
CA LYS A 130 -5.89 16.44 3.28
C LYS A 130 -4.74 15.63 2.72
N PHE A 131 -4.65 15.57 1.39
CA PHE A 131 -3.52 15.01 0.69
C PHE A 131 -2.55 16.12 0.31
N GLU A 132 -1.27 15.87 0.56
CA GLU A 132 -0.17 16.73 0.12
C GLU A 132 0.55 16.05 -1.04
N ILE A 133 0.94 16.84 -2.04
CA ILE A 133 1.68 16.34 -3.20
C ILE A 133 2.97 17.15 -3.29
N PHE A 134 4.10 16.45 -3.34
CA PHE A 134 5.40 17.10 -3.47
C PHE A 134 6.39 16.25 -4.26
N SER A 135 7.49 16.87 -4.68
CA SER A 135 8.55 16.18 -5.41
C SER A 135 9.26 15.17 -4.52
N ALA A 136 9.61 14.01 -5.09
CA ALA A 136 10.45 13.03 -4.42
C ALA A 136 11.84 13.59 -4.05
N SER A 137 12.34 14.56 -4.80
CA SER A 137 13.63 15.22 -4.53
C SER A 137 13.56 16.33 -3.48
N SER A 138 12.37 16.76 -3.07
CA SER A 138 12.21 17.75 -1.99
C SER A 138 12.61 17.17 -0.63
N PRO A 139 12.92 18.01 0.37
CA PRO A 139 13.24 17.51 1.72
C PRO A 139 12.14 16.63 2.32
N ARG A 140 10.87 17.01 2.14
CA ARG A 140 9.74 16.21 2.60
C ARG A 140 9.59 14.92 1.80
N GLY A 141 9.82 14.97 0.50
CA GLY A 141 9.80 13.77 -0.36
C GLY A 141 10.85 12.75 0.05
N GLN A 142 12.07 13.22 0.33
CA GLN A 142 13.17 12.37 0.81
C GLN A 142 12.85 11.76 2.18
N GLU A 143 12.22 12.50 3.07
CA GLU A 143 11.77 11.98 4.35
C GLU A 143 10.73 10.85 4.17
N CYS A 144 9.75 11.03 3.29
CA CYS A 144 8.74 9.99 2.99
C CYS A 144 9.38 8.75 2.37
N ILE A 145 10.33 8.91 1.45
CA ILE A 145 11.08 7.81 0.84
C ILE A 145 11.84 7.03 1.91
N ARG A 146 12.51 7.72 2.82
CA ARG A 146 13.23 7.10 3.93
C ARG A 146 12.29 6.32 4.86
N LYS A 147 11.15 6.92 5.24
CA LYS A 147 10.13 6.25 6.06
C LYS A 147 9.62 4.98 5.39
N PHE A 148 9.24 5.09 4.12
CA PHE A 148 8.76 3.94 3.37
C PHE A 148 9.82 2.84 3.31
N SER A 149 11.06 3.19 2.98
CA SER A 149 12.16 2.24 2.87
C SER A 149 12.44 1.51 4.18
N ASN A 150 12.39 2.23 5.31
CA ASN A 150 12.56 1.62 6.63
C ASN A 150 11.43 0.64 6.94
N ILE A 151 10.18 1.02 6.67
CA ILE A 151 9.03 0.11 6.86
C ILE A 151 9.15 -1.11 5.96
N TRP A 152 9.53 -0.90 4.70
CA TRP A 152 9.71 -1.98 3.74
C TRP A 152 10.77 -2.99 4.17
N ASN A 153 11.89 -2.52 4.69
CA ASN A 153 12.99 -3.38 5.12
C ASN A 153 12.65 -4.19 6.38
N GLU A 154 11.82 -3.65 7.27
CA GLU A 154 11.36 -4.35 8.47
C GLU A 154 10.15 -5.26 8.20
N ALA A 155 9.46 -5.08 7.09
CA ALA A 155 8.25 -5.81 6.75
C ALA A 155 8.56 -7.26 6.36
N ILE A 156 7.59 -8.15 6.59
CA ILE A 156 7.66 -9.57 6.23
C ILE A 156 6.95 -9.81 4.90
N ASN A 157 7.33 -10.89 4.24
CA ASN A 157 6.70 -11.28 2.99
C ASN A 157 5.22 -11.61 3.18
N LEU A 158 4.40 -11.21 2.22
CA LEU A 158 2.98 -11.57 2.18
C LEU A 158 2.77 -13.03 1.82
N PHE A 159 3.70 -13.60 1.07
CA PHE A 159 3.66 -14.97 0.54
C PHE A 159 4.70 -15.88 1.20
#